data_c0221175c41ece3d03a50089e9f7aab9
#
_entry.id   c0221175c41ece3d03a50089e9f7aab9
#
_cell.length_a   1.000
_cell.length_b   1.000
_cell.length_c   1.000
_cell.angle_alpha   90.00
_cell.angle_beta   90.00
_cell.angle_gamma   90.00
#
_symmetry.space_group_name_H-M   'P 1'
#
loop_
_entity.id
_entity.type
_entity.pdbx_description
1 polymer ?
#
loop_
_entity_poly.entity_id
_entity_poly.type
_entity_poly.pdbx_seq_one_letter_code
_entity_poly.pdbx_strand_id
1 'polypeptide(L)'
;MGFASISWKDSVRNVSETGEFVWNLATKELAEQMNRTSLPVPDDVDEFQLAGLTAVPSKHVDVPRVLESRAAMECKVTEIVQFKNWKGEKVEGWLVLGEVVAVYIDTSLIKDGVYQTALATPILRGGDYLEVTQDRMFEMERLPGSSKPAFHGA
;
A
#
# COMPACT_ATOMS: atom_id res chain seq x y z
N MET A 1 5.93 1.97 -6.44
CA MET A 1 5.34 1.61 -5.13
C MET A 1 6.20 0.53 -4.48
N GLY A 2 6.20 0.41 -3.14
CA GLY A 2 6.93 -0.69 -2.50
C GLY A 2 6.52 -0.87 -1.05
N PHE A 3 6.89 -2.02 -0.50
CA PHE A 3 6.71 -2.33 0.91
C PHE A 3 7.92 -3.08 1.46
N ALA A 4 8.14 -2.95 2.77
CA ALA A 4 9.18 -3.71 3.48
C ALA A 4 8.55 -4.81 4.33
N SER A 5 9.24 -5.93 4.46
CA SER A 5 8.87 -7.04 5.32
C SER A 5 10.03 -7.42 6.21
N ILE A 6 9.76 -7.60 7.50
CA ILE A 6 10.67 -8.23 8.45
C ILE A 6 10.35 -9.72 8.42
N SER A 7 11.29 -10.56 8.02
CA SER A 7 11.17 -11.98 7.72
C SER A 7 10.49 -12.30 6.37
N TRP A 8 10.65 -13.55 5.93
CA TRP A 8 10.06 -14.10 4.72
C TRP A 8 8.62 -14.54 4.99
N LYS A 9 7.72 -13.55 5.05
CA LYS A 9 6.28 -13.76 5.26
C LYS A 9 5.55 -14.08 3.95
N ASP A 10 4.30 -14.49 4.07
CA ASP A 10 3.42 -14.84 2.94
C ASP A 10 3.38 -13.75 1.89
N SER A 11 3.29 -12.47 2.29
CA SER A 11 3.30 -11.36 1.35
C SER A 11 4.55 -11.34 0.44
N VAL A 12 5.75 -11.58 1.00
CA VAL A 12 6.99 -11.61 0.21
C VAL A 12 7.07 -12.88 -0.64
N ARG A 13 6.68 -14.04 -0.08
CA ARG A 13 6.62 -15.31 -0.81
C ARG A 13 5.66 -15.19 -1.99
N ASN A 14 4.42 -14.79 -1.76
CA ASN A 14 3.39 -14.69 -2.81
C ASN A 14 3.82 -13.73 -3.92
N VAL A 15 4.36 -12.58 -3.55
CA VAL A 15 4.89 -11.60 -4.52
C VAL A 15 6.08 -12.16 -5.31
N SER A 16 6.96 -12.97 -4.68
CA SER A 16 8.08 -13.58 -5.38
C SER A 16 7.65 -14.65 -6.39
N GLU A 17 6.52 -15.30 -6.15
CA GLU A 17 5.94 -16.34 -7.00
C GLU A 17 5.08 -15.75 -8.12
N THR A 18 4.28 -14.72 -7.83
CA THR A 18 3.33 -14.13 -8.78
C THR A 18 3.92 -12.96 -9.58
N GLY A 19 4.90 -12.26 -9.04
CA GLY A 19 5.43 -11.02 -9.63
C GLY A 19 4.47 -9.84 -9.54
N GLU A 20 3.43 -9.92 -8.72
CA GLU A 20 2.36 -8.93 -8.67
C GLU A 20 1.90 -8.67 -7.23
N PHE A 21 1.42 -7.45 -6.97
CA PHE A 21 0.74 -7.12 -5.72
C PHE A 21 -0.23 -5.95 -5.90
N VAL A 22 -1.18 -5.81 -4.99
CA VAL A 22 -2.06 -4.65 -4.91
C VAL A 22 -1.86 -3.94 -3.58
N TRP A 23 -1.48 -2.66 -3.67
CA TRP A 23 -1.48 -1.78 -2.51
C TRP A 23 -2.90 -1.24 -2.31
N ASN A 24 -3.43 -1.37 -1.10
CA ASN A 24 -4.74 -0.86 -0.71
C ASN A 24 -4.58 0.19 0.39
N LEU A 25 -5.29 1.32 0.28
CA LEU A 25 -5.29 2.35 1.29
C LEU A 25 -5.98 1.85 2.56
N ALA A 26 -5.24 1.83 3.66
CA ALA A 26 -5.80 1.60 4.98
C ALA A 26 -6.35 2.92 5.53
N THR A 27 -7.65 2.92 5.83
CA THR A 27 -8.36 4.07 6.42
C THR A 27 -8.73 3.77 7.87
N LYS A 28 -9.21 4.78 8.59
CA LYS A 28 -9.70 4.61 9.97
C LYS A 28 -10.81 3.56 10.06
N GLU A 29 -11.73 3.57 9.10
CA GLU A 29 -12.84 2.61 9.04
C GLU A 29 -12.36 1.17 8.85
N LEU A 30 -11.21 0.99 8.18
CA LEU A 30 -10.60 -0.32 7.91
C LEU A 30 -9.49 -0.70 8.90
N ALA A 31 -9.24 0.11 9.94
CA ALA A 31 -8.11 -0.08 10.83
C ALA A 31 -8.13 -1.44 11.55
N GLU A 32 -9.30 -1.87 12.04
CA GLU A 32 -9.43 -3.16 12.72
C GLU A 32 -9.24 -4.33 11.76
N GLN A 33 -9.84 -4.28 10.58
CA GLN A 33 -9.70 -5.30 9.54
C GLN A 33 -8.23 -5.42 9.11
N MET A 34 -7.59 -4.29 8.79
CA MET A 34 -6.18 -4.26 8.43
C MET A 34 -5.29 -4.82 9.55
N ASN A 35 -5.60 -4.52 10.82
CA ASN A 35 -4.84 -5.07 11.94
C ASN A 35 -5.03 -6.59 12.07
N ARG A 36 -6.23 -7.12 11.78
CA ARG A 36 -6.49 -8.57 11.75
C ARG A 36 -5.70 -9.30 10.69
N THR A 37 -5.47 -8.71 9.50
CA THR A 37 -4.62 -9.31 8.46
C THR A 37 -3.14 -9.39 8.84
N SER A 38 -2.73 -8.79 9.95
CA SER A 38 -1.36 -8.90 10.47
C SER A 38 -1.14 -10.04 11.47
N LEU A 39 -2.19 -10.80 11.80
CA LEU A 39 -2.07 -11.94 12.71
C LEU A 39 -1.23 -13.04 12.08
N PRO A 40 -0.37 -13.71 12.87
CA PRO A 40 0.34 -14.88 12.39
C PRO A 40 -0.64 -16.07 12.30
N VAL A 41 -1.08 -16.37 11.09
CA VAL A 41 -1.99 -17.49 10.80
C VAL A 41 -1.29 -18.51 9.89
N PRO A 42 -1.76 -19.77 9.84
CA PRO A 42 -1.29 -20.74 8.85
C PRO A 42 -1.51 -20.28 7.42
N ASP A 43 -0.65 -20.73 6.50
CA ASP A 43 -0.62 -20.34 5.07
C ASP A 43 -1.90 -20.66 4.30
N ASP A 44 -2.72 -21.57 4.80
CA ASP A 44 -4.01 -21.97 4.22
C ASP A 44 -5.20 -21.13 4.71
N VAL A 45 -4.97 -20.16 5.59
CA VAL A 45 -5.99 -19.25 6.07
C VAL A 45 -6.12 -18.05 5.13
N ASP A 46 -7.32 -17.87 4.60
CA ASP A 46 -7.67 -16.69 3.79
C ASP A 46 -7.86 -15.46 4.68
N GLU A 47 -6.91 -14.54 4.64
CA GLU A 47 -6.93 -13.31 5.44
C GLU A 47 -8.09 -12.36 5.06
N PHE A 48 -8.61 -12.40 3.83
CA PHE A 48 -9.81 -11.65 3.47
C PHE A 48 -11.01 -12.12 4.30
N GLN A 49 -11.22 -13.43 4.39
CA GLN A 49 -12.29 -13.99 5.19
C GLN A 49 -12.08 -13.75 6.69
N LEU A 50 -10.85 -13.93 7.17
CA LEU A 50 -10.49 -13.71 8.58
C LEU A 50 -10.78 -12.28 9.03
N ALA A 51 -10.48 -11.31 8.19
CA ALA A 51 -10.67 -9.89 8.48
C ALA A 51 -12.09 -9.38 8.14
N GLY A 52 -12.91 -10.18 7.45
CA GLY A 52 -14.23 -9.76 6.96
C GLY A 52 -14.14 -8.72 5.84
N LEU A 53 -13.12 -8.85 4.98
CA LEU A 53 -12.91 -8.02 3.80
C LEU A 53 -13.42 -8.73 2.54
N THR A 54 -13.77 -7.96 1.53
CA THR A 54 -14.27 -8.48 0.26
C THR A 54 -13.18 -8.40 -0.81
N ALA A 55 -12.74 -9.56 -1.31
CA ALA A 55 -11.84 -9.63 -2.44
C ALA A 55 -12.60 -9.38 -3.75
N VAL A 56 -12.12 -8.43 -4.56
CA VAL A 56 -12.67 -8.17 -5.90
C VAL A 56 -11.55 -8.21 -6.95
N PRO A 57 -11.84 -8.64 -8.18
CA PRO A 57 -10.84 -8.72 -9.23
C PRO A 57 -10.16 -7.38 -9.48
N SER A 58 -8.87 -7.43 -9.70
CA SER A 58 -8.08 -6.35 -10.30
C SER A 58 -8.27 -6.33 -11.82
N LYS A 59 -7.77 -5.30 -12.49
CA LYS A 59 -7.94 -5.11 -13.93
C LYS A 59 -6.70 -5.51 -14.73
N HIS A 60 -5.52 -5.31 -14.17
CA HIS A 60 -4.22 -5.49 -14.85
C HIS A 60 -3.29 -6.49 -14.16
N VAL A 61 -3.68 -7.00 -13.00
CA VAL A 61 -2.97 -8.03 -12.24
C VAL A 61 -3.96 -9.11 -11.79
N ASP A 62 -3.48 -10.32 -11.55
CA ASP A 62 -4.33 -11.44 -11.08
C ASP A 62 -4.60 -11.40 -9.57
N VAL A 63 -3.84 -10.59 -8.83
CA VAL A 63 -4.02 -10.38 -7.39
C VAL A 63 -5.26 -9.52 -7.13
N PRO A 64 -6.21 -9.95 -6.27
CA PRO A 64 -7.41 -9.19 -5.96
C PRO A 64 -7.09 -7.92 -5.15
N ARG A 65 -7.94 -6.92 -5.28
CA ARG A 65 -7.96 -5.73 -4.41
C ARG A 65 -9.04 -5.85 -3.33
N VAL A 66 -8.90 -5.08 -2.28
CA VAL A 66 -9.92 -4.94 -1.23
C VAL A 66 -11.02 -4.01 -1.71
N LEU A 67 -12.29 -4.50 -1.75
CA LEU A 67 -13.45 -3.72 -2.21
C LEU A 67 -13.65 -2.45 -1.38
N GLU A 68 -13.52 -2.57 -0.06
CA GLU A 68 -13.76 -1.52 0.92
C GLU A 68 -12.68 -0.43 0.91
N SER A 69 -11.51 -0.71 0.30
CA SER A 69 -10.45 0.28 0.16
C SER A 69 -10.82 1.34 -0.87
N ARG A 70 -10.79 2.61 -0.44
CA ARG A 70 -11.18 3.75 -1.26
C ARG A 70 -10.12 4.19 -2.27
N ALA A 71 -8.90 3.66 -2.15
CA ALA A 71 -7.86 3.81 -3.16
C ALA A 71 -6.97 2.56 -3.19
N ALA A 72 -6.62 2.09 -4.39
CA ALA A 72 -5.75 0.95 -4.58
C ALA A 72 -4.82 1.18 -5.77
N MET A 73 -3.66 0.52 -5.75
CA MET A 73 -2.67 0.56 -6.83
C MET A 73 -2.29 -0.87 -7.19
N GLU A 74 -2.54 -1.24 -8.44
CA GLU A 74 -2.11 -2.53 -9.00
C GLU A 74 -0.65 -2.40 -9.43
N CYS A 75 0.18 -3.33 -9.00
CA CYS A 75 1.63 -3.23 -9.17
C CYS A 75 2.21 -4.52 -9.75
N LYS A 76 3.16 -4.37 -10.67
CA LYS A 76 4.04 -5.43 -11.14
C LYS A 76 5.43 -5.26 -10.53
N VAL A 77 5.96 -6.35 -9.98
CA VAL A 77 7.25 -6.33 -9.27
C VAL A 77 8.37 -5.98 -10.23
N THR A 78 9.21 -5.05 -9.82
CA THR A 78 10.44 -4.68 -10.53
C THR A 78 11.68 -5.21 -9.83
N GLU A 79 11.65 -5.29 -8.48
CA GLU A 79 12.80 -5.73 -7.71
C GLU A 79 12.38 -6.25 -6.32
N ILE A 80 13.09 -7.28 -5.83
CA ILE A 80 13.02 -7.76 -4.44
C ILE A 80 14.42 -7.75 -3.87
N VAL A 81 14.66 -6.87 -2.90
CA VAL A 81 15.99 -6.67 -2.29
C VAL A 81 16.00 -7.23 -0.88
N GLN A 82 16.91 -8.18 -0.61
CA GLN A 82 17.19 -8.58 0.76
C GLN A 82 18.09 -7.54 1.44
N PHE A 83 17.73 -7.11 2.64
CA PHE A 83 18.53 -6.14 3.40
C PHE A 83 19.88 -6.72 3.81
N LYS A 84 20.83 -5.83 3.98
CA LYS A 84 22.16 -6.13 4.52
C LYS A 84 22.44 -5.23 5.70
N ASN A 85 23.18 -5.74 6.66
CA ASN A 85 23.72 -4.92 7.74
C ASN A 85 24.90 -4.07 7.22
N TRP A 86 25.45 -3.20 8.07
CA TRP A 86 26.56 -2.32 7.70
C TRP A 86 27.87 -3.04 7.31
N LYS A 87 27.98 -4.35 7.65
CA LYS A 87 29.10 -5.20 7.22
C LYS A 87 28.86 -5.89 5.87
N GLY A 88 27.70 -5.69 5.26
CA GLY A 88 27.32 -6.33 4.00
C GLY A 88 26.71 -7.74 4.15
N GLU A 89 26.50 -8.23 5.38
CA GLU A 89 25.89 -9.52 5.66
C GLU A 89 24.36 -9.42 5.50
N LYS A 90 23.74 -10.43 4.87
CA LYS A 90 22.28 -10.50 4.71
C LYS A 90 21.58 -10.61 6.06
N VAL A 91 20.49 -9.88 6.22
CA VAL A 91 19.61 -9.94 7.39
C VAL A 91 18.20 -10.34 6.99
N GLU A 92 17.40 -10.74 7.95
CA GLU A 92 15.99 -11.11 7.78
C GLU A 92 15.13 -9.87 7.55
N GLY A 93 15.12 -9.41 6.31
CA GLY A 93 14.31 -8.28 5.87
C GLY A 93 14.40 -8.09 4.37
N TRP A 94 13.30 -7.70 3.77
CA TRP A 94 13.17 -7.51 2.31
C TRP A 94 12.45 -6.20 2.01
N LEU A 95 12.84 -5.59 0.90
CA LEU A 95 12.12 -4.50 0.25
C LEU A 95 11.62 -5.01 -1.09
N VAL A 96 10.32 -4.94 -1.30
CA VAL A 96 9.68 -5.23 -2.58
C VAL A 96 9.37 -3.91 -3.26
N LEU A 97 9.80 -3.75 -4.51
CA LEU A 97 9.53 -2.61 -5.37
C LEU A 97 8.67 -3.05 -6.55
N GLY A 98 7.75 -2.20 -6.97
CA GLY A 98 6.89 -2.47 -8.12
C GLY A 98 6.52 -1.20 -8.88
N GLU A 99 6.33 -1.36 -10.18
CA GLU A 99 5.73 -0.36 -11.05
C GLU A 99 4.22 -0.35 -10.86
N VAL A 100 3.63 0.83 -10.71
CA VAL A 100 2.17 0.99 -10.66
C VAL A 100 1.64 0.95 -12.09
N VAL A 101 0.85 -0.08 -12.39
CA VAL A 101 0.26 -0.29 -13.73
C VAL A 101 -1.19 0.17 -13.81
N ALA A 102 -1.88 0.31 -12.66
CA ALA A 102 -3.21 0.91 -12.59
C ALA A 102 -3.46 1.53 -11.21
N VAL A 103 -4.33 2.53 -11.19
CA VAL A 103 -4.77 3.21 -9.97
C VAL A 103 -6.29 3.19 -9.92
N TYR A 104 -6.81 2.78 -8.78
CA TYR A 104 -8.23 2.87 -8.44
C TYR A 104 -8.43 3.93 -7.36
N ILE A 105 -9.34 4.84 -7.55
CA ILE A 105 -9.69 5.89 -6.56
C ILE A 105 -11.21 6.06 -6.56
N ASP A 106 -11.81 6.04 -5.37
CA ASP A 106 -13.19 6.44 -5.17
C ASP A 106 -13.36 7.90 -5.62
N THR A 107 -14.27 8.14 -6.55
CA THR A 107 -14.48 9.47 -7.15
C THR A 107 -14.88 10.53 -6.13
N SER A 108 -15.50 10.14 -5.00
CA SER A 108 -15.82 11.05 -3.90
C SER A 108 -14.59 11.66 -3.22
N LEU A 109 -13.41 11.04 -3.42
CA LEU A 109 -12.12 11.56 -2.94
C LEU A 109 -11.46 12.54 -3.92
N ILE A 110 -12.09 12.81 -5.06
CA ILE A 110 -11.56 13.75 -6.05
C ILE A 110 -12.42 15.02 -6.04
N LYS A 111 -11.81 16.16 -5.78
CA LYS A 111 -12.45 17.47 -5.89
C LYS A 111 -11.63 18.35 -6.83
N ASP A 112 -12.25 18.87 -7.86
CA ASP A 112 -11.61 19.74 -8.87
C ASP A 112 -10.33 19.10 -9.48
N GLY A 113 -10.36 17.76 -9.71
CA GLY A 113 -9.24 17.00 -10.23
C GLY A 113 -8.13 16.70 -9.20
N VAL A 114 -8.29 17.10 -7.93
CA VAL A 114 -7.30 16.93 -6.87
C VAL A 114 -7.78 15.90 -5.85
N TYR A 115 -6.91 14.94 -5.54
CA TYR A 115 -7.15 13.95 -4.49
C TYR A 115 -7.17 14.57 -3.09
N GLN A 116 -8.22 14.30 -2.34
CA GLN A 116 -8.46 14.86 -1.02
C GLN A 116 -7.97 13.89 0.08
N THR A 117 -6.70 13.98 0.45
CA THR A 117 -6.06 13.05 1.40
C THR A 117 -6.80 13.00 2.74
N ALA A 118 -7.21 14.14 3.29
CA ALA A 118 -7.92 14.18 4.57
C ALA A 118 -9.30 13.53 4.53
N LEU A 119 -10.02 13.60 3.38
CA LEU A 119 -11.30 12.94 3.21
C LEU A 119 -11.18 11.42 3.12
N ALA A 120 -10.01 10.93 2.75
CA ALA A 120 -9.73 9.50 2.73
C ALA A 120 -9.44 8.92 4.12
N THR A 121 -9.23 9.76 5.12
CA THR A 121 -8.91 9.37 6.51
C THR A 121 -7.84 8.28 6.61
N PRO A 122 -6.68 8.42 5.94
CA PRO A 122 -5.64 7.42 5.97
C PRO A 122 -5.09 7.26 7.38
N ILE A 123 -4.72 6.04 7.74
CA ILE A 123 -3.96 5.80 8.97
C ILE A 123 -2.48 5.65 8.67
N LEU A 124 -1.67 6.09 9.62
CA LEU A 124 -0.21 6.01 9.55
C LEU A 124 0.33 5.23 10.75
N ARG A 125 1.49 4.59 10.57
CA ARG A 125 2.20 3.97 11.68
C ARG A 125 3.22 4.93 12.25
N GLY A 126 3.00 5.36 13.50
CA GLY A 126 3.89 6.26 14.24
C GLY A 126 4.19 5.75 15.65
N GLY A 127 4.62 4.45 15.74
CA GLY A 127 4.61 3.67 16.97
C GLY A 127 3.33 2.86 17.00
N ASP A 128 2.23 3.46 17.43
CA ASP A 128 0.87 2.98 17.21
C ASP A 128 0.31 3.54 15.89
N TYR A 129 -0.93 3.16 15.55
CA TYR A 129 -1.59 3.69 14.35
C TYR A 129 -2.17 5.08 14.63
N LEU A 130 -1.95 6.00 13.71
CA LEU A 130 -2.42 7.38 13.77
C LEU A 130 -3.28 7.70 12.54
N GLU A 131 -4.32 8.49 12.77
CA GLU A 131 -5.20 9.01 11.71
C GLU A 131 -4.65 10.34 11.18
N VAL A 132 -4.78 10.56 9.87
CA VAL A 132 -4.56 11.88 9.26
C VAL A 132 -5.89 12.60 9.15
N THR A 133 -6.01 13.75 9.84
CA THR A 133 -7.21 14.59 9.83
C THR A 133 -6.92 15.94 9.19
N GLN A 134 -7.94 16.59 8.63
CA GLN A 134 -7.80 17.86 7.92
C GLN A 134 -7.29 19.00 8.82
N ASP A 135 -7.67 19.04 10.07
CA ASP A 135 -7.26 20.04 11.06
C ASP A 135 -5.79 19.90 11.50
N ARG A 136 -5.15 18.77 11.15
CA ARG A 136 -3.73 18.50 11.46
C ARG A 136 -2.83 18.49 10.23
N MET A 137 -3.36 18.88 9.08
CA MET A 137 -2.60 19.05 7.85
C MET A 137 -2.22 20.53 7.67
N PHE A 138 -1.07 20.75 7.05
CA PHE A 138 -0.68 22.08 6.57
C PHE A 138 -0.20 21.96 5.13
N GLU A 139 -0.40 23.01 4.36
CA GLU A 139 0.12 23.11 3.01
C GLU A 139 1.41 23.94 3.03
N MET A 140 2.40 23.48 2.28
CA MET A 140 3.64 24.22 2.09
C MET A 140 3.98 24.24 0.60
N GLU A 141 4.04 25.44 0.03
CA GLU A 141 4.47 25.61 -1.34
C GLU A 141 5.96 25.26 -1.51
N ARG A 142 6.27 24.60 -2.61
CA ARG A 142 7.68 24.37 -2.97
C ARG A 142 8.31 25.68 -3.38
N LEU A 143 9.54 25.91 -2.93
CA LEU A 143 10.32 27.06 -3.35
C LEU A 143 10.54 27.09 -4.88
N PRO A 144 10.62 28.29 -5.49
CA PRO A 144 10.93 28.43 -6.91
C PRO A 144 12.21 27.68 -7.28
N GLY A 145 12.18 26.96 -8.40
CA GLY A 145 13.33 26.15 -8.88
C GLY A 145 13.27 24.66 -8.50
N SER A 146 12.36 24.23 -7.62
CA SER A 146 12.07 22.82 -7.44
C SER A 146 11.22 22.32 -8.62
N SER A 147 11.78 21.45 -9.47
CA SER A 147 11.02 20.85 -10.58
C SER A 147 9.81 20.09 -10.05
N LYS A 148 8.60 20.45 -10.50
CA LYS A 148 7.44 19.55 -10.35
C LYS A 148 7.80 18.29 -11.15
N PRO A 149 7.65 17.07 -10.60
CA PRO A 149 7.76 15.89 -11.41
C PRO A 149 6.72 16.01 -12.52
N ALA A 150 7.16 16.00 -13.77
CA ALA A 150 6.28 15.92 -14.90
C ALA A 150 5.67 14.50 -14.89
N PHE A 151 4.43 14.39 -14.45
CA PHE A 151 3.65 13.19 -14.73
C PHE A 151 3.32 13.25 -16.23
N HIS A 152 4.12 12.57 -17.02
CA HIS A 152 3.73 12.27 -18.39
C HIS A 152 2.69 11.14 -18.29
N GLY A 153 1.42 11.53 -18.34
CA GLY A 153 0.34 10.59 -18.57
C GLY A 153 0.54 10.00 -19.98
N ALA A 154 0.69 8.69 -20.06
CA ALA A 154 0.55 7.93 -21.29
C ALA A 154 -0.94 7.71 -21.57
#